data_528bad14ff6651c787b8a8279652501c
#
_entry.id   528bad14ff6651c787b8a8279652501c
#
_cell.length_a   1.000
_cell.length_b   1.000
_cell.length_c   1.000
_cell.angle_alpha   90.00
_cell.angle_beta   90.00
_cell.angle_gamma   90.00
#
_symmetry.space_group_name_H-M   'P 1'
#
loop_
_entity.id
_entity.type
_entity.pdbx_description
1 polymer ?
#
loop_
_entity_poly.entity_id
_entity_poly.type
_entity_poly.pdbx_seq_one_letter_code
_entity_poly.pdbx_strand_id
1 'polypeptide(L)'
;MRYADDFLVFARDKKGIKKAIKIVKEVLDKLGLEISSEKTKVVNFNEDDFDFLGYSFEHWRKRKKDGKPYFIVKPKESTWKDFRQKIKAKTRKTLTLNIKAWLKRVNPVIRGKVNYFLNLYKAINMNKSYGQESHCYINTFSNKLLAIDGYIRRRLRVAMIHNHPSQRKGWAMSTKWNNEYFAKVGLIPAFWQYYSYQFGYTIEDYIEYIKEKYRKKHKRKVQKAKERGQNYYNPERVRKMKYAQRLSTY
;
A
#
# COMPACT_ATOMS: atom_id res chain seq x y z
N MET A 1 25.71 -2.17 -7.69
CA MET A 1 24.45 -2.93 -7.76
C MET A 1 23.80 -2.67 -9.10
N ARG A 2 23.35 -3.70 -9.81
CA ARG A 2 22.75 -3.57 -11.15
C ARG A 2 21.45 -4.38 -11.23
N TYR A 3 20.44 -3.84 -11.92
CA TYR A 3 19.20 -4.52 -12.27
C TYR A 3 18.80 -4.09 -13.68
N ALA A 4 18.94 -5.00 -14.64
CA ALA A 4 18.80 -4.71 -16.07
C ALA A 4 19.64 -3.47 -16.49
N ASP A 5 18.97 -2.40 -16.92
CA ASP A 5 19.60 -1.16 -17.35
C ASP A 5 19.85 -0.18 -16.18
N ASP A 6 19.19 -0.39 -15.05
CA ASP A 6 19.34 0.45 -13.86
C ASP A 6 20.50 -0.04 -12.98
N PHE A 7 21.36 0.88 -12.54
CA PHE A 7 22.45 0.53 -11.61
C PHE A 7 22.73 1.64 -10.59
N LEU A 8 23.28 1.23 -9.44
CA LEU A 8 23.75 2.11 -8.39
C LEU A 8 25.23 1.87 -8.13
N VAL A 9 26.00 2.93 -8.01
CA VAL A 9 27.40 2.93 -7.60
C VAL A 9 27.52 3.70 -6.30
N PHE A 10 28.18 3.10 -5.31
CA PHE A 10 28.40 3.70 -3.99
C PHE A 10 29.87 4.06 -3.82
N ALA A 11 30.13 5.23 -3.26
CA ALA A 11 31.44 5.66 -2.85
C ALA A 11 31.37 6.30 -1.46
N ARG A 12 32.46 6.27 -0.71
CA ARG A 12 32.54 6.85 0.64
C ARG A 12 32.70 8.37 0.63
N ASP A 13 33.32 8.90 -0.41
CA ASP A 13 33.67 10.31 -0.54
C ASP A 13 33.52 10.86 -1.96
N LYS A 14 33.68 12.18 -2.09
CA LYS A 14 33.59 12.88 -3.38
C LYS A 14 34.69 12.47 -4.37
N LYS A 15 35.88 12.07 -3.90
CA LYS A 15 36.97 11.63 -4.78
C LYS A 15 36.65 10.26 -5.35
N GLY A 16 36.17 9.34 -4.50
CA GLY A 16 35.74 8.00 -4.91
C GLY A 16 34.62 8.03 -5.95
N ILE A 17 33.58 8.89 -5.77
CA ILE A 17 32.50 8.95 -6.75
C ILE A 17 32.94 9.54 -8.10
N LYS A 18 33.84 10.54 -8.12
CA LYS A 18 34.42 11.07 -9.35
C LYS A 18 35.21 10.00 -10.11
N LYS A 19 36.03 9.19 -9.39
CA LYS A 19 36.78 8.07 -9.98
C LYS A 19 35.82 7.00 -10.52
N ALA A 20 34.77 6.66 -9.78
CA ALA A 20 33.77 5.69 -10.21
C ALA A 20 33.03 6.14 -11.48
N ILE A 21 32.63 7.42 -11.57
CA ILE A 21 31.99 8.00 -12.76
C ILE A 21 32.91 7.86 -13.99
N LYS A 22 34.21 8.15 -13.85
CA LYS A 22 35.17 8.02 -14.94
C LYS A 22 35.25 6.57 -15.43
N ILE A 23 35.42 5.62 -14.52
CA ILE A 23 35.47 4.19 -14.84
C ILE A 23 34.19 3.72 -15.53
N VAL A 24 33.02 4.11 -15.01
CA VAL A 24 31.74 3.73 -15.59
C VAL A 24 31.59 4.28 -17.01
N LYS A 25 31.97 5.54 -17.26
CA LYS A 25 31.96 6.12 -18.60
C LYS A 25 32.88 5.35 -19.56
N GLU A 26 34.14 5.11 -19.16
CA GLU A 26 35.09 4.36 -19.96
C GLU A 26 34.61 2.95 -20.34
N VAL A 27 33.92 2.26 -19.41
CA VAL A 27 33.37 0.93 -19.65
C VAL A 27 32.17 0.99 -20.62
N LEU A 28 31.29 1.96 -20.45
CA LEU A 28 30.10 2.11 -21.29
C LEU A 28 30.48 2.54 -22.72
N ASP A 29 31.46 3.46 -22.85
CA ASP A 29 31.99 3.88 -24.13
C ASP A 29 32.58 2.69 -24.93
N LYS A 30 33.32 1.81 -24.24
CA LYS A 30 33.84 0.56 -24.84
C LYS A 30 32.74 -0.40 -25.29
N LEU A 31 31.57 -0.35 -24.66
CA LEU A 31 30.40 -1.18 -25.00
C LEU A 31 29.47 -0.49 -26.01
N GLY A 32 29.78 0.73 -26.47
CA GLY A 32 28.91 1.51 -27.34
C GLY A 32 27.59 1.93 -26.68
N LEU A 33 27.59 2.08 -25.32
CA LEU A 33 26.40 2.44 -24.54
C LEU A 33 26.51 3.87 -24.02
N GLU A 34 25.40 4.60 -24.08
CA GLU A 34 25.31 5.97 -23.58
C GLU A 34 24.57 6.06 -22.23
N ILE A 35 25.03 6.97 -21.38
CA ILE A 35 24.37 7.29 -20.11
C ILE A 35 23.30 8.35 -20.37
N SER A 36 22.05 8.07 -19.96
CA SER A 36 21.02 9.10 -19.95
C SER A 36 21.33 10.15 -18.88
N SER A 37 21.75 11.34 -19.29
CA SER A 37 22.06 12.46 -18.40
C SER A 37 20.86 12.93 -17.57
N GLU A 38 19.65 12.83 -18.13
CA GLU A 38 18.41 13.21 -17.44
C GLU A 38 18.05 12.27 -16.27
N LYS A 39 18.42 10.99 -16.39
CA LYS A 39 18.07 9.96 -15.39
C LYS A 39 19.20 9.68 -14.42
N THR A 40 20.45 9.97 -14.79
CA THR A 40 21.62 9.70 -13.95
C THR A 40 21.89 10.87 -13.00
N LYS A 41 21.93 10.58 -11.72
CA LYS A 41 22.13 11.58 -10.67
C LYS A 41 23.23 11.14 -9.71
N VAL A 42 24.02 12.11 -9.25
CA VAL A 42 24.93 11.94 -8.13
C VAL A 42 24.26 12.51 -6.89
N VAL A 43 24.08 11.69 -5.86
CA VAL A 43 23.35 12.06 -4.64
C VAL A 43 24.28 11.92 -3.44
N ASN A 44 24.29 12.93 -2.57
CA ASN A 44 24.87 12.83 -1.23
C ASN A 44 23.84 12.23 -0.27
N PHE A 45 23.93 10.93 -0.03
CA PHE A 45 22.93 10.23 0.78
C PHE A 45 22.92 10.62 2.28
N ASN A 46 23.84 11.48 2.72
CA ASN A 46 23.76 12.09 4.06
C ASN A 46 22.76 13.24 4.12
N GLU A 47 22.39 13.82 3.00
CA GLU A 47 21.57 15.04 2.90
C GLU A 47 20.33 14.84 2.04
N ASP A 48 20.46 14.06 0.95
CA ASP A 48 19.44 13.92 -0.08
C ASP A 48 18.87 12.51 -0.17
N ASP A 49 17.59 12.44 -0.51
CA ASP A 49 16.88 11.21 -0.80
C ASP A 49 17.09 10.78 -2.26
N PHE A 50 17.00 9.50 -2.55
CA PHE A 50 16.99 9.01 -3.92
C PHE A 50 15.95 7.91 -4.14
N ASP A 51 15.56 7.76 -5.39
CA ASP A 51 14.61 6.73 -5.83
C ASP A 51 15.34 5.66 -6.66
N PHE A 52 15.04 4.38 -6.37
CA PHE A 52 15.56 3.27 -7.16
C PHE A 52 14.57 2.12 -7.19
N LEU A 53 14.33 1.54 -8.37
CA LEU A 53 13.43 0.40 -8.57
C LEU A 53 12.07 0.56 -7.88
N GLY A 54 11.45 1.75 -7.97
CA GLY A 54 10.12 2.00 -7.41
C GLY A 54 10.07 2.16 -5.88
N TYR A 55 11.23 2.22 -5.23
CA TYR A 55 11.40 2.58 -3.82
C TYR A 55 12.03 3.95 -3.69
N SER A 56 11.70 4.63 -2.61
CA SER A 56 12.34 5.87 -2.17
C SER A 56 13.19 5.56 -0.95
N PHE A 57 14.46 5.94 -1.01
CA PHE A 57 15.44 5.81 0.04
C PHE A 57 15.62 7.18 0.67
N GLU A 58 15.19 7.34 1.92
CA GLU A 58 15.37 8.57 2.66
C GLU A 58 16.79 8.59 3.26
N HIS A 59 17.44 9.76 3.22
CA HIS A 59 18.82 9.96 3.65
C HIS A 59 19.11 9.46 5.06
N TRP A 60 20.40 9.36 5.41
CA TRP A 60 20.86 8.94 6.72
C TRP A 60 20.37 9.87 7.84
N ARG A 61 19.91 9.25 8.92
CA ARG A 61 19.43 9.91 10.14
C ARG A 61 20.07 9.28 11.36
N LYS A 62 20.04 9.98 12.50
CA LYS A 62 20.45 9.43 13.79
C LYS A 62 19.24 9.19 14.68
N ARG A 63 19.18 8.05 15.33
CA ARG A 63 18.14 7.76 16.32
C ARG A 63 18.30 8.67 17.54
N LYS A 64 17.20 9.24 18.02
CA LYS A 64 17.19 10.11 19.21
C LYS A 64 17.62 9.37 20.49
N LYS A 65 17.35 8.04 20.57
CA LYS A 65 17.58 7.25 21.79
C LYS A 65 19.05 6.86 21.99
N ASP A 66 19.73 6.45 20.93
CA ASP A 66 21.06 5.81 21.00
C ASP A 66 22.08 6.38 20.00
N GLY A 67 21.69 7.41 19.25
CA GLY A 67 22.56 8.04 18.25
C GLY A 67 22.93 7.16 17.06
N LYS A 68 22.46 5.91 16.99
CA LYS A 68 22.80 4.98 15.91
C LYS A 68 22.27 5.48 14.56
N PRO A 69 23.09 5.38 13.49
CA PRO A 69 22.66 5.80 12.16
C PRO A 69 21.61 4.84 11.59
N TYR A 70 20.66 5.37 10.83
CA TYR A 70 19.68 4.60 10.10
C TYR A 70 19.18 5.37 8.88
N PHE A 71 18.60 4.66 7.91
CA PHE A 71 17.87 5.23 6.80
C PHE A 71 16.51 4.51 6.61
N ILE A 72 15.59 5.15 5.93
CA ILE A 72 14.24 4.63 5.74
C ILE A 72 14.04 4.29 4.27
N VAL A 73 13.45 3.11 4.00
CA VAL A 73 13.03 2.72 2.66
C VAL A 73 11.52 2.53 2.64
N LYS A 74 10.89 3.08 1.61
CA LYS A 74 9.43 2.98 1.39
C LYS A 74 9.11 2.85 -0.09
N PRO A 75 7.98 2.24 -0.47
CA PRO A 75 7.52 2.28 -1.84
C PRO A 75 7.25 3.72 -2.28
N LYS A 76 7.72 4.09 -3.47
CA LYS A 76 7.53 5.42 -4.06
C LYS A 76 6.05 5.74 -4.26
N GLU A 77 5.66 7.01 -4.15
CA GLU A 77 4.25 7.41 -4.27
C GLU A 77 3.67 7.10 -5.67
N SER A 78 4.50 7.19 -6.72
CA SER A 78 4.11 6.78 -8.08
C SER A 78 3.75 5.29 -8.16
N THR A 79 4.39 4.43 -7.38
CA THR A 79 4.09 2.99 -7.31
C THR A 79 2.68 2.73 -6.76
N TRP A 80 2.22 3.54 -5.78
CA TRP A 80 0.84 3.46 -5.27
C TRP A 80 -0.18 3.99 -6.28
N LYS A 81 0.16 5.04 -7.04
CA LYS A 81 -0.68 5.57 -8.13
C LYS A 81 -0.84 4.51 -9.24
N ASP A 82 0.27 3.91 -9.68
CA ASP A 82 0.27 2.81 -10.65
C ASP A 82 -0.58 1.62 -10.18
N PHE A 83 -0.44 1.21 -8.92
CA PHE A 83 -1.26 0.14 -8.36
C PHE A 83 -2.76 0.46 -8.46
N ARG A 84 -3.18 1.68 -8.09
CA ARG A 84 -4.58 2.11 -8.22
C ARG A 84 -5.05 2.13 -9.68
N GLN A 85 -4.22 2.59 -10.60
CA GLN A 85 -4.54 2.62 -12.03
C GLN A 85 -4.73 1.21 -12.59
N LYS A 86 -3.85 0.25 -12.24
CA LYS A 86 -3.99 -1.16 -12.64
C LYS A 86 -5.27 -1.77 -12.10
N ILE A 87 -5.63 -1.53 -10.85
CA ILE A 87 -6.91 -1.96 -10.28
C ILE A 87 -8.08 -1.30 -11.01
N LYS A 88 -8.02 0.01 -11.29
CA LYS A 88 -9.05 0.74 -12.04
C LYS A 88 -9.28 0.12 -13.42
N ALA A 89 -8.22 -0.19 -14.15
CA ALA A 89 -8.29 -0.81 -15.46
C ALA A 89 -8.94 -2.20 -15.43
N LYS A 90 -8.68 -2.99 -14.37
CA LYS A 90 -9.27 -4.32 -14.20
C LYS A 90 -10.72 -4.30 -13.69
N THR A 91 -11.19 -3.19 -13.12
CA THR A 91 -12.51 -3.06 -12.47
C THR A 91 -13.40 -2.01 -13.16
N ARG A 92 -13.39 -1.99 -14.49
CA ARG A 92 -14.30 -1.10 -15.26
C ARG A 92 -15.75 -1.54 -15.06
N LYS A 93 -16.60 -0.63 -14.62
CA LYS A 93 -18.04 -0.90 -14.32
C LYS A 93 -18.84 -1.41 -15.52
N THR A 94 -18.41 -1.06 -16.74
CA THR A 94 -19.02 -1.49 -17.99
C THR A 94 -18.84 -2.98 -18.31
N LEU A 95 -17.95 -3.67 -17.59
CA LEU A 95 -17.78 -5.11 -17.74
C LEU A 95 -18.81 -5.83 -16.88
N THR A 96 -19.73 -6.56 -17.53
CA THR A 96 -20.78 -7.37 -16.88
C THR A 96 -20.19 -8.69 -16.41
N LEU A 97 -19.46 -8.69 -15.31
CA LEU A 97 -18.80 -9.88 -14.77
C LEU A 97 -19.40 -10.27 -13.41
N ASN A 98 -19.44 -11.57 -13.14
CA ASN A 98 -19.73 -12.07 -11.81
C ASN A 98 -18.52 -11.85 -10.87
N ILE A 99 -18.75 -11.99 -9.55
CA ILE A 99 -17.69 -11.74 -8.55
C ILE A 99 -16.47 -12.61 -8.75
N LYS A 100 -16.61 -13.90 -9.08
CA LYS A 100 -15.49 -14.82 -9.30
C LYS A 100 -14.61 -14.37 -10.47
N ALA A 101 -15.22 -13.92 -11.57
CA ALA A 101 -14.49 -13.37 -12.72
C ALA A 101 -13.77 -12.05 -12.37
N TRP A 102 -14.38 -11.17 -11.58
CA TRP A 102 -13.71 -9.98 -11.04
C TRP A 102 -12.46 -10.34 -10.24
N LEU A 103 -12.57 -11.34 -9.34
CA LEU A 103 -11.46 -11.75 -8.49
C LEU A 103 -10.31 -12.38 -9.28
N LYS A 104 -10.60 -13.17 -10.32
CA LYS A 104 -9.57 -13.70 -11.24
C LYS A 104 -8.76 -12.58 -11.91
N ARG A 105 -9.36 -11.42 -12.15
CA ARG A 105 -8.68 -10.26 -12.76
C ARG A 105 -7.90 -9.41 -11.76
N VAL A 106 -8.38 -9.30 -10.53
CA VAL A 106 -7.87 -8.36 -9.51
C VAL A 106 -6.79 -9.01 -8.62
N ASN A 107 -7.02 -10.25 -8.18
CA ASN A 107 -6.10 -10.94 -7.28
C ASN A 107 -4.66 -11.06 -7.83
N PRO A 108 -4.39 -11.37 -9.11
CA PRO A 108 -3.03 -11.40 -9.63
C PRO A 108 -2.32 -10.05 -9.53
N VAL A 109 -3.05 -8.93 -9.73
CA VAL A 109 -2.47 -7.58 -9.60
C VAL A 109 -2.10 -7.30 -8.14
N ILE A 110 -2.96 -7.72 -7.19
CA ILE A 110 -2.68 -7.56 -5.76
C ILE A 110 -1.45 -8.40 -5.38
N ARG A 111 -1.44 -9.68 -5.73
CA ARG A 111 -0.31 -10.59 -5.45
C ARG A 111 1.00 -10.05 -5.98
N GLY A 112 1.03 -9.66 -7.25
CA GLY A 112 2.25 -9.15 -7.88
C GLY A 112 2.79 -7.89 -7.18
N LYS A 113 1.93 -6.93 -6.86
CA LYS A 113 2.38 -5.70 -6.16
C LYS A 113 2.79 -5.96 -4.71
N VAL A 114 2.05 -6.78 -3.98
CA VAL A 114 2.39 -7.09 -2.59
C VAL A 114 3.66 -7.92 -2.50
N ASN A 115 3.84 -8.91 -3.38
CA ASN A 115 5.09 -9.68 -3.45
C ASN A 115 6.29 -8.79 -3.76
N TYR A 116 6.13 -7.80 -4.63
CA TYR A 116 7.16 -6.81 -4.90
C TYR A 116 7.54 -6.02 -3.62
N PHE A 117 6.57 -5.60 -2.81
CA PHE A 117 6.84 -4.94 -1.53
C PHE A 117 7.48 -5.87 -0.50
N LEU A 118 7.12 -7.17 -0.52
CA LEU A 118 7.72 -8.17 0.36
C LEU A 118 9.20 -8.43 0.08
N ASN A 119 9.68 -8.19 -1.14
CA ASN A 119 11.10 -8.40 -1.47
C ASN A 119 12.01 -7.53 -0.60
N LEU A 120 11.63 -6.30 -0.30
CA LEU A 120 12.39 -5.44 0.61
C LEU A 120 12.46 -6.02 2.03
N TYR A 121 11.32 -6.51 2.54
CA TYR A 121 11.27 -7.16 3.85
C TYR A 121 12.11 -8.43 3.92
N LYS A 122 12.06 -9.25 2.87
CA LYS A 122 12.89 -10.45 2.75
C LYS A 122 14.38 -10.12 2.77
N ALA A 123 14.80 -9.13 1.99
CA ALA A 123 16.19 -8.72 1.92
C ALA A 123 16.73 -8.25 3.28
N ILE A 124 15.95 -7.49 4.06
CA ILE A 124 16.35 -7.03 5.39
C ILE A 124 16.43 -8.20 6.37
N ASN A 125 15.51 -9.15 6.33
CA ASN A 125 15.55 -10.31 7.21
C ASN A 125 16.70 -11.26 6.87
N MET A 126 17.03 -11.42 5.60
CA MET A 126 18.24 -12.16 5.20
C MET A 126 19.51 -11.54 5.80
N ASN A 127 19.67 -10.23 5.73
CA ASN A 127 20.83 -9.56 6.32
C ASN A 127 20.92 -9.78 7.84
N LYS A 128 19.78 -9.77 8.55
CA LYS A 128 19.74 -10.10 9.99
C LYS A 128 20.15 -11.53 10.29
N SER A 129 19.76 -12.49 9.45
CA SER A 129 20.13 -13.90 9.64
C SER A 129 21.63 -14.15 9.47
N TYR A 130 22.33 -13.28 8.74
CA TYR A 130 23.81 -13.29 8.63
C TYR A 130 24.52 -12.50 9.72
N GLY A 131 23.84 -12.10 10.81
CA GLY A 131 24.42 -11.37 11.93
C GLY A 131 24.77 -9.90 11.63
N GLN A 132 24.37 -9.38 10.47
CA GLN A 132 24.61 -7.99 10.11
C GLN A 132 23.55 -7.07 10.73
N GLU A 133 23.97 -6.06 11.49
CA GLU A 133 23.05 -5.00 11.93
C GLU A 133 22.49 -4.27 10.70
N SER A 134 21.20 -4.38 10.49
CA SER A 134 20.55 -3.63 9.43
C SER A 134 20.28 -2.20 9.90
N HIS A 135 20.94 -1.23 9.28
CA HIS A 135 20.64 0.19 9.45
C HIS A 135 19.43 0.66 8.65
N CYS A 136 18.80 -0.25 7.89
CA CYS A 136 17.63 0.03 7.07
C CYS A 136 16.35 -0.23 7.86
N TYR A 137 15.48 0.78 7.92
CA TYR A 137 14.12 0.63 8.44
C TYR A 137 13.11 0.73 7.31
N ILE A 138 12.20 -0.23 7.26
CA ILE A 138 11.04 -0.14 6.40
C ILE A 138 10.00 0.73 7.09
N ASN A 139 9.63 1.85 6.46
CA ASN A 139 8.50 2.61 6.94
C ASN A 139 7.23 1.75 6.86
N THR A 140 6.49 1.70 7.96
CA THR A 140 5.22 0.96 7.99
C THR A 140 4.22 1.63 7.06
N PHE A 141 3.93 0.98 5.94
CA PHE A 141 2.92 1.44 5.00
C PHE A 141 1.56 0.72 5.17
N SER A 142 1.30 0.25 6.40
CA SER A 142 0.04 -0.42 6.76
C SER A 142 -1.20 0.40 6.38
N ASN A 143 -1.16 1.73 6.61
CA ASN A 143 -2.25 2.61 6.23
C ASN A 143 -2.43 2.71 4.70
N LYS A 144 -1.34 2.67 3.93
CA LYS A 144 -1.40 2.64 2.45
C LYS A 144 -2.01 1.34 1.95
N LEU A 145 -1.63 0.19 2.53
CA LEU A 145 -2.21 -1.13 2.20
C LEU A 145 -3.70 -1.17 2.52
N LEU A 146 -4.10 -0.72 3.70
CA LEU A 146 -5.52 -0.64 4.07
C LEU A 146 -6.31 0.33 3.18
N ALA A 147 -5.69 1.43 2.75
CA ALA A 147 -6.31 2.37 1.81
C ALA A 147 -6.51 1.74 0.42
N ILE A 148 -5.56 0.95 -0.05
CA ILE A 148 -5.68 0.18 -1.29
C ILE A 148 -6.79 -0.87 -1.16
N ASP A 149 -6.86 -1.62 -0.07
CA ASP A 149 -7.94 -2.58 0.18
C ASP A 149 -9.31 -1.90 0.17
N GLY A 150 -9.43 -0.74 0.80
CA GLY A 150 -10.64 0.07 0.77
C GLY A 150 -10.99 0.53 -0.65
N TYR A 151 -9.99 0.95 -1.42
CA TYR A 151 -10.17 1.34 -2.82
C TYR A 151 -10.64 0.18 -3.70
N ILE A 152 -10.01 -1.00 -3.59
CA ILE A 152 -10.37 -2.21 -4.35
C ILE A 152 -11.81 -2.59 -4.08
N ARG A 153 -12.20 -2.71 -2.80
CA ARG A 153 -13.57 -3.04 -2.42
C ARG A 153 -14.60 -2.01 -2.92
N ARG A 154 -14.26 -0.73 -2.89
CA ARG A 154 -15.12 0.33 -3.44
C ARG A 154 -15.31 0.16 -4.94
N ARG A 155 -14.23 -0.11 -5.69
CA ARG A 155 -14.29 -0.34 -7.13
C ARG A 155 -15.17 -1.53 -7.49
N LEU A 156 -14.99 -2.66 -6.79
CA LEU A 156 -15.80 -3.86 -6.98
C LEU A 156 -17.27 -3.60 -6.66
N ARG A 157 -17.58 -2.92 -5.54
CA ARG A 157 -18.97 -2.55 -5.21
C ARG A 157 -19.62 -1.69 -6.28
N VAL A 158 -18.91 -0.70 -6.81
CA VAL A 158 -19.42 0.16 -7.90
C VAL A 158 -19.74 -0.66 -9.14
N ALA A 159 -18.86 -1.59 -9.53
CA ALA A 159 -19.10 -2.48 -10.66
C ALA A 159 -20.29 -3.43 -10.42
N MET A 160 -20.38 -4.02 -9.22
CA MET A 160 -21.48 -4.93 -8.85
C MET A 160 -22.83 -4.20 -8.79
N ILE A 161 -22.88 -2.96 -8.27
CA ILE A 161 -24.10 -2.15 -8.26
C ILE A 161 -24.53 -1.80 -9.69
N HIS A 162 -23.59 -1.51 -10.56
CA HIS A 162 -23.88 -1.23 -11.97
C HIS A 162 -24.53 -2.42 -12.67
N ASN A 163 -24.07 -3.64 -12.33
CA ASN A 163 -24.65 -4.88 -12.86
C ASN A 163 -25.97 -5.30 -12.17
N HIS A 164 -26.29 -4.69 -11.01
CA HIS A 164 -27.51 -4.96 -10.25
C HIS A 164 -28.19 -3.64 -9.85
N PRO A 165 -28.81 -2.90 -10.80
CA PRO A 165 -29.35 -1.56 -10.54
C PRO A 165 -30.43 -1.52 -9.47
N SER A 166 -31.21 -2.62 -9.30
CA SER A 166 -32.25 -2.78 -8.28
C SER A 166 -31.72 -2.75 -6.84
N GLN A 167 -30.39 -2.93 -6.64
CA GLN A 167 -29.82 -2.92 -5.31
C GLN A 167 -29.66 -1.49 -4.78
N ARG A 168 -30.19 -1.23 -3.58
CA ARG A 168 -30.00 0.06 -2.90
C ARG A 168 -28.53 0.28 -2.58
N LYS A 169 -27.96 1.33 -3.16
CA LYS A 169 -26.53 1.64 -3.07
C LYS A 169 -25.99 1.62 -1.63
N GLY A 170 -26.67 2.29 -0.70
CA GLY A 170 -26.23 2.35 0.70
C GLY A 170 -26.24 0.99 1.39
N TRP A 171 -27.29 0.18 1.17
CA TRP A 171 -27.40 -1.15 1.75
C TRP A 171 -26.39 -2.12 1.13
N ALA A 172 -26.26 -2.14 -0.18
CA ALA A 172 -25.29 -2.99 -0.86
C ALA A 172 -23.85 -2.71 -0.41
N MET A 173 -23.50 -1.44 -0.18
CA MET A 173 -22.14 -1.06 0.22
C MET A 173 -21.84 -1.35 1.70
N SER A 174 -22.82 -1.28 2.60
CA SER A 174 -22.60 -1.41 4.04
C SER A 174 -22.94 -2.77 4.62
N THR A 175 -23.88 -3.48 4.01
CA THR A 175 -24.45 -4.71 4.57
C THR A 175 -24.18 -5.91 3.67
N LYS A 176 -24.70 -5.91 2.44
CA LYS A 176 -24.63 -7.07 1.54
C LYS A 176 -23.20 -7.40 1.13
N TRP A 177 -22.44 -6.38 0.68
CA TRP A 177 -21.07 -6.54 0.20
C TRP A 177 -20.08 -5.85 1.16
N ASN A 178 -20.10 -6.28 2.42
CA ASN A 178 -19.20 -5.79 3.44
C ASN A 178 -17.75 -6.33 3.26
N ASN A 179 -16.86 -5.99 4.16
CA ASN A 179 -15.45 -6.40 4.04
C ASN A 179 -15.27 -7.90 4.22
N GLU A 180 -16.05 -8.50 5.11
CA GLU A 180 -16.06 -9.93 5.39
C GLU A 180 -16.55 -10.73 4.18
N TYR A 181 -17.60 -10.26 3.51
CA TYR A 181 -18.09 -10.85 2.26
C TYR A 181 -16.95 -10.99 1.24
N PHE A 182 -16.21 -9.91 0.97
CA PHE A 182 -15.12 -9.95 0.00
C PHE A 182 -14.00 -10.91 0.39
N ALA A 183 -13.67 -11.01 1.67
CA ALA A 183 -12.69 -11.97 2.15
C ALA A 183 -13.18 -13.41 1.95
N LYS A 184 -14.44 -13.70 2.31
CA LYS A 184 -15.05 -15.04 2.16
C LYS A 184 -15.20 -15.50 0.71
N VAL A 185 -15.48 -14.58 -0.23
CA VAL A 185 -15.56 -14.93 -1.65
C VAL A 185 -14.19 -15.03 -2.34
N GLY A 186 -13.09 -14.81 -1.59
CA GLY A 186 -11.72 -15.05 -2.04
C GLY A 186 -11.01 -13.80 -2.61
N LEU A 187 -11.46 -12.58 -2.30
CA LEU A 187 -10.65 -11.40 -2.53
C LEU A 187 -9.43 -11.43 -1.59
N ILE A 188 -8.24 -11.33 -2.15
CA ILE A 188 -6.99 -11.24 -1.39
C ILE A 188 -6.79 -9.81 -0.92
N PRO A 189 -6.89 -9.50 0.40
CA PRO A 189 -6.57 -8.17 0.88
C PRO A 189 -5.05 -7.93 0.83
N ALA A 190 -4.61 -6.78 0.29
CA ALA A 190 -3.20 -6.44 0.20
C ALA A 190 -2.53 -6.35 1.58
N PHE A 191 -3.25 -5.79 2.55
CA PHE A 191 -2.80 -5.74 3.95
C PHE A 191 -2.57 -7.13 4.53
N TRP A 192 -3.55 -8.02 4.40
CA TRP A 192 -3.42 -9.40 4.90
C TRP A 192 -2.27 -10.14 4.23
N GLN A 193 -2.16 -10.10 2.90
CA GLN A 193 -1.10 -10.81 2.17
C GLN A 193 0.30 -10.33 2.60
N TYR A 194 0.49 -9.03 2.87
CA TYR A 194 1.76 -8.50 3.33
C TYR A 194 2.10 -8.97 4.75
N TYR A 195 1.14 -8.89 5.67
CA TYR A 195 1.37 -9.23 7.07
C TYR A 195 1.26 -10.74 7.36
N SER A 196 0.50 -11.51 6.58
CA SER A 196 0.49 -12.98 6.70
C SER A 196 1.88 -13.58 6.48
N TYR A 197 2.63 -13.03 5.55
CA TYR A 197 4.01 -13.44 5.32
C TYR A 197 4.93 -13.13 6.52
N GLN A 198 4.71 -12.01 7.20
CA GLN A 198 5.54 -11.59 8.34
C GLN A 198 5.18 -12.29 9.65
N PHE A 199 3.91 -12.51 9.88
CA PHE A 199 3.35 -12.92 11.18
C PHE A 199 2.48 -14.17 11.12
N GLY A 200 2.35 -14.82 9.97
CA GLY A 200 1.52 -16.02 9.81
C GLY A 200 0.01 -15.79 9.98
N TYR A 201 -0.48 -14.56 9.79
CA TYR A 201 -1.91 -14.25 9.97
C TYR A 201 -2.80 -15.03 8.99
N THR A 202 -3.85 -15.63 9.54
CA THR A 202 -4.93 -16.24 8.77
C THR A 202 -5.87 -15.16 8.19
N ILE A 203 -6.78 -15.55 7.30
CA ILE A 203 -7.79 -14.62 6.79
C ILE A 203 -8.81 -14.25 7.88
N GLU A 204 -9.04 -15.13 8.82
CA GLU A 204 -9.88 -14.93 10.00
C GLU A 204 -9.28 -13.87 10.92
N ASP A 205 -7.99 -13.93 11.20
CA ASP A 205 -7.25 -12.91 11.96
C ASP A 205 -7.35 -11.53 11.30
N TYR A 206 -7.26 -11.47 9.98
CA TYR A 206 -7.46 -10.24 9.23
C TYR A 206 -8.87 -9.69 9.39
N ILE A 207 -9.88 -10.54 9.29
CA ILE A 207 -11.30 -10.14 9.45
C ILE A 207 -11.51 -9.57 10.85
N GLU A 208 -11.02 -10.24 11.90
CA GLU A 208 -11.14 -9.78 13.28
C GLU A 208 -10.37 -8.46 13.52
N TYR A 209 -9.14 -8.35 13.02
CA TYR A 209 -8.37 -7.10 13.06
C TYR A 209 -9.13 -5.92 12.44
N ILE A 210 -9.75 -6.12 11.29
CA ILE A 210 -10.53 -5.08 10.61
C ILE A 210 -11.77 -4.70 11.45
N LYS A 211 -12.49 -5.67 12.00
CA LYS A 211 -13.65 -5.45 12.88
C LYS A 211 -13.25 -4.62 14.10
N GLU A 212 -12.16 -4.99 14.76
CA GLU A 212 -11.66 -4.30 15.94
C GLU A 212 -11.19 -2.87 15.62
N LYS A 213 -10.47 -2.68 14.53
CA LYS A 213 -10.04 -1.35 14.07
C LYS A 213 -11.23 -0.41 13.82
N TYR A 214 -12.29 -0.90 13.18
CA TYR A 214 -13.51 -0.10 13.00
C TYR A 214 -14.22 0.18 14.32
N ARG A 215 -14.28 -0.78 15.23
CA ARG A 215 -14.86 -0.64 16.59
C ARG A 215 -14.11 0.44 17.38
N LYS A 216 -12.77 0.39 17.41
CA LYS A 216 -11.90 1.41 18.04
C LYS A 216 -12.08 2.80 17.41
N LYS A 217 -12.14 2.86 16.08
CA LYS A 217 -12.38 4.13 15.36
C LYS A 217 -13.75 4.73 15.70
N HIS A 218 -14.77 3.90 15.79
CA HIS A 218 -16.11 4.34 16.18
C HIS A 218 -16.13 4.88 17.61
N LYS A 219 -15.58 4.12 18.59
CA LYS A 219 -15.47 4.56 19.99
C LYS A 219 -14.77 5.93 20.11
N ARG A 220 -13.63 6.13 19.41
CA ARG A 220 -12.91 7.41 19.39
C ARG A 220 -13.75 8.56 18.82
N LYS A 221 -14.57 8.31 17.79
CA LYS A 221 -15.46 9.33 17.22
C LYS A 221 -16.59 9.71 18.19
N VAL A 222 -17.18 8.72 18.84
CA VAL A 222 -18.21 8.94 19.88
C VAL A 222 -17.64 9.76 21.02
N GLN A 223 -16.46 9.39 21.51
CA GLN A 223 -15.80 10.10 22.62
C GLN A 223 -15.51 11.56 22.24
N LYS A 224 -14.90 11.82 21.09
CA LYS A 224 -14.65 13.18 20.61
C LYS A 224 -15.92 14.01 20.40
N ALA A 225 -17.01 13.40 20.00
CA ALA A 225 -18.28 14.10 19.86
C ALA A 225 -18.86 14.47 21.24
N LYS A 226 -18.78 13.59 22.25
CA LYS A 226 -19.15 13.87 23.63
C LYS A 226 -18.33 15.02 24.22
N GLU A 227 -17.01 15.00 24.03
CA GLU A 227 -16.10 16.06 24.51
C GLU A 227 -16.41 17.43 23.90
N ARG A 228 -17.02 17.47 22.72
CA ARG A 228 -17.45 18.70 22.03
C ARG A 228 -18.91 19.09 22.35
N GLY A 229 -19.57 18.42 23.30
CA GLY A 229 -20.99 18.63 23.56
C GLY A 229 -21.93 18.28 22.40
N GLN A 230 -21.45 17.54 21.41
CA GLN A 230 -22.21 17.15 20.22
C GLN A 230 -22.77 15.75 20.37
N ASN A 231 -24.07 15.58 20.06
CA ASN A 231 -24.63 14.24 19.91
C ASN A 231 -23.98 13.52 18.73
N TYR A 232 -23.34 12.39 19.00
CA TYR A 232 -22.74 11.60 17.93
C TYR A 232 -23.83 11.10 16.96
N TYR A 233 -23.71 11.51 15.71
CA TYR A 233 -24.59 11.04 14.66
C TYR A 233 -24.35 9.54 14.42
N ASN A 234 -25.25 8.69 14.90
CA ASN A 234 -25.28 7.28 14.57
C ASN A 234 -26.06 7.08 13.25
N PRO A 235 -25.40 6.71 12.12
CA PRO A 235 -26.08 6.51 10.86
C PRO A 235 -27.20 5.49 10.90
N GLU A 236 -27.13 4.48 11.77
CA GLU A 236 -28.17 3.45 11.95
C GLU A 236 -29.40 4.02 12.66
N ARG A 237 -29.19 4.84 13.70
CA ARG A 237 -30.28 5.49 14.44
C ARG A 237 -31.05 6.46 13.54
N VAL A 238 -30.33 7.22 12.71
CA VAL A 238 -30.95 8.16 11.77
C VAL A 238 -31.66 7.43 10.62
N ARG A 239 -31.16 6.28 10.19
CA ARG A 239 -31.88 5.44 9.22
C ARG A 239 -33.20 4.92 9.81
N LYS A 240 -33.18 4.44 11.06
CA LYS A 240 -34.37 4.00 11.78
C LYS A 240 -35.37 5.16 11.96
N MET A 241 -34.88 6.35 12.33
CA MET A 241 -35.74 7.55 12.45
C MET A 241 -36.34 7.99 11.10
N LYS A 242 -35.55 8.04 10.02
CA LYS A 242 -36.06 8.36 8.68
C LYS A 242 -37.02 7.30 8.15
N TYR A 243 -36.85 6.04 8.52
CA TYR A 243 -37.76 4.97 8.16
C TYR A 243 -39.07 5.08 8.95
N ALA A 244 -39.01 5.36 10.27
CA ALA A 244 -40.16 5.60 11.10
C ALA A 244 -40.98 6.84 10.66
N GLN A 245 -40.28 7.94 10.31
CA GLN A 245 -40.93 9.14 9.76
C GLN A 245 -41.66 8.89 8.42
N ARG A 246 -41.14 8.00 7.57
CA ARG A 246 -41.80 7.63 6.30
C ARG A 246 -43.02 6.74 6.51
N LEU A 247 -43.04 5.95 7.59
CA LEU A 247 -44.22 5.12 7.93
C LEU A 247 -45.32 5.94 8.63
N SER A 248 -44.98 7.08 9.25
CA SER A 248 -45.99 7.96 9.88
C SER A 248 -46.61 8.98 8.92
N THR A 249 -46.18 9.03 7.65
CA THR A 249 -46.72 9.90 6.59
C THR A 249 -47.59 9.14 5.58
N TYR A 250 -47.92 7.89 5.88
CA TYR A 250 -48.95 7.07 5.23
C TYR A 250 -49.99 6.65 6.27
#